data_387931a48003740045c3a9d544663008
#
_entry.id   387931a48003740045c3a9d544663008
#
_cell.length_a   1.000
_cell.length_b   1.000
_cell.length_c   1.000
_cell.angle_alpha   90.00
_cell.angle_beta   90.00
_cell.angle_gamma   90.00
#
_symmetry.space_group_name_H-M   'P 1'
#
loop_
_entity.id
_entity.type
_entity.pdbx_description
1 polymer ?
#
loop_
_entity_poly.entity_id
_entity_poly.type
_entity_poly.pdbx_seq_one_letter_code
_entity_poly.pdbx_strand_id
1 'polypeptide(L)'
;MNAPTSDTRPACPSSGFLLDSFDIIGSSLAVQQAWLRQPERLAASLQGLALDAHRVHDHFARTSLGIPSEPAIPAVIHDQRFQDPAWLDQPGFAYLKEIYLLYGRWLEDAIYATEGIDPGRRQRAAFWVRQWLDAIAPSNFFWTNPEALRRGIASHGYSILWGLQHWLRDAAASEVRMVEPDAFQVGRDLAVTPGQVVLRNELLELIQYAPVTDRVRAIPVVLVAPWINKYYIMDLSPANSLVRYLIGQGFTVFVTSWKNPGPEDRALTLDDYLLEGLRPALEAARAICGVPRLHATGYCLGGTALAMLLAWFNADPADRAANPVAHWTAFTTLVDFSDPGEIGAFLSESSFEFL
;
A
#
# COMPACT_ATOMS: atom_id res chain seq x y z
N MET A 1 23.59 -19.94 45.95
CA MET A 1 22.75 -18.76 46.16
C MET A 1 22.21 -18.37 44.80
N ASN A 2 21.01 -18.81 44.51
CA ASN A 2 20.34 -18.54 43.23
C ASN A 2 19.60 -17.19 43.32
N ALA A 3 19.93 -16.27 42.47
CA ALA A 3 19.14 -15.05 42.28
C ALA A 3 17.89 -15.37 41.41
N PRO A 4 16.70 -14.86 41.77
CA PRO A 4 15.52 -15.07 40.94
C PRO A 4 15.58 -14.18 39.70
N THR A 5 15.47 -14.79 38.53
CA THR A 5 15.21 -14.11 37.25
C THR A 5 13.78 -13.57 37.29
N SER A 6 13.62 -12.27 37.36
CA SER A 6 12.32 -11.62 37.20
C SER A 6 11.90 -11.70 35.71
N ASP A 7 11.04 -12.66 35.43
CA ASP A 7 10.30 -12.76 34.16
C ASP A 7 9.24 -11.64 34.14
N THR A 8 9.65 -10.44 33.74
CA THR A 8 8.71 -9.34 33.49
C THR A 8 8.20 -9.46 32.06
N ARG A 9 7.18 -10.31 31.85
CA ARG A 9 6.38 -10.22 30.65
C ARG A 9 5.71 -8.86 30.64
N PRO A 10 5.73 -8.13 29.50
CA PRO A 10 4.95 -6.91 29.40
C PRO A 10 3.48 -7.21 29.66
N ALA A 11 2.85 -6.39 30.50
CA ALA A 11 1.44 -6.52 30.82
C ALA A 11 0.63 -6.46 29.52
N CYS A 12 -0.30 -7.40 29.37
CA CYS A 12 -1.24 -7.37 28.24
C CYS A 12 -1.96 -6.00 28.25
N PRO A 13 -1.97 -5.23 27.13
CA PRO A 13 -2.61 -3.92 27.11
C PRO A 13 -4.09 -4.05 27.50
N SER A 14 -4.58 -3.09 28.29
CA SER A 14 -5.99 -3.06 28.72
C SER A 14 -6.92 -3.09 27.50
N SER A 15 -8.07 -3.77 27.60
CA SER A 15 -9.03 -3.95 26.49
C SER A 15 -9.53 -2.64 25.86
N GLY A 16 -9.42 -1.50 26.54
CA GLY A 16 -9.72 -0.17 25.99
C GLY A 16 -8.64 0.35 25.03
N PHE A 17 -7.39 -0.07 25.19
CA PHE A 17 -6.26 0.30 24.34
C PHE A 17 -6.37 -0.35 22.94
N LEU A 18 -6.86 -1.58 22.86
CA LEU A 18 -7.07 -2.29 21.59
C LEU A 18 -8.16 -1.69 20.71
N LEU A 19 -9.08 -0.89 21.29
CA LEU A 19 -10.23 -0.34 20.56
C LEU A 19 -9.89 0.94 19.76
N ASP A 20 -8.78 1.63 20.05
CA ASP A 20 -8.40 2.88 19.36
C ASP A 20 -6.90 3.00 19.06
N SER A 21 -6.26 1.87 18.75
CA SER A 21 -4.82 1.80 18.44
C SER A 21 -4.40 2.74 17.31
N PHE A 22 -5.32 3.14 16.44
CA PHE A 22 -5.08 4.07 15.33
C PHE A 22 -5.68 5.46 15.57
N ASP A 23 -6.09 5.80 16.80
CA ASP A 23 -6.73 7.09 17.14
C ASP A 23 -7.94 7.42 16.25
N ILE A 24 -8.73 6.39 15.90
CA ILE A 24 -9.93 6.51 15.05
C ILE A 24 -11.01 7.28 15.79
N ILE A 25 -11.31 6.82 17.00
CA ILE A 25 -12.36 7.40 17.86
C ILE A 25 -11.92 8.80 18.31
N GLY A 26 -10.67 8.94 18.77
CA GLY A 26 -10.13 10.22 19.24
C GLY A 26 -10.13 11.29 18.14
N SER A 27 -9.71 10.95 16.94
CA SER A 27 -9.72 11.85 15.78
C SER A 27 -11.16 12.22 15.34
N SER A 28 -12.09 11.26 15.33
CA SER A 28 -13.48 11.49 14.98
C SER A 28 -14.19 12.40 16.02
N LEU A 29 -13.94 12.18 17.31
CA LEU A 29 -14.47 13.02 18.37
C LEU A 29 -13.92 14.44 18.32
N ALA A 30 -12.63 14.62 17.98
CA ALA A 30 -12.03 15.95 17.81
C ALA A 30 -12.75 16.76 16.72
N VAL A 31 -13.06 16.13 15.57
CA VAL A 31 -13.84 16.76 14.49
C VAL A 31 -15.23 17.13 14.96
N GLN A 32 -15.96 16.21 15.60
CA GLN A 32 -17.31 16.46 16.11
C GLN A 32 -17.34 17.60 17.12
N GLN A 33 -16.39 17.64 18.05
CA GLN A 33 -16.28 18.72 19.02
C GLN A 33 -15.97 20.07 18.36
N ALA A 34 -15.13 20.09 17.32
CA ALA A 34 -14.85 21.31 16.56
C ALA A 34 -16.11 21.83 15.83
N TRP A 35 -16.92 20.94 15.25
CA TRP A 35 -18.20 21.31 14.64
C TRP A 35 -19.18 21.92 15.66
N LEU A 36 -19.28 21.32 16.85
CA LEU A 36 -20.16 21.83 17.92
C LEU A 36 -19.70 23.21 18.46
N ARG A 37 -18.40 23.50 18.35
CA ARG A 37 -17.85 24.84 18.71
C ARG A 37 -18.09 25.90 17.63
N GLN A 38 -18.49 25.49 16.42
CA GLN A 38 -18.72 26.35 15.25
C GLN A 38 -20.15 26.13 14.69
N PRO A 39 -21.20 26.34 15.47
CA PRO A 39 -22.59 25.97 15.12
C PRO A 39 -23.09 26.67 13.86
N GLU A 40 -22.66 27.90 13.59
CA GLU A 40 -23.08 28.66 12.40
C GLU A 40 -22.51 28.03 11.12
N ARG A 41 -21.25 27.60 11.15
CA ARG A 41 -20.62 26.91 10.00
C ARG A 41 -21.26 25.53 9.76
N LEU A 42 -21.52 24.80 10.83
CA LEU A 42 -22.20 23.51 10.74
C LEU A 42 -23.60 23.69 10.16
N ALA A 43 -24.37 24.71 10.63
CA ALA A 43 -25.70 25.00 10.11
C ALA A 43 -25.67 25.37 8.62
N ALA A 44 -24.71 26.19 8.17
CA ALA A 44 -24.55 26.55 6.77
C ALA A 44 -24.20 25.32 5.91
N SER A 45 -23.32 24.44 6.39
CA SER A 45 -22.94 23.20 5.71
C SER A 45 -24.13 22.23 5.59
N LEU A 46 -24.92 22.07 6.65
CA LEU A 46 -26.13 21.25 6.65
C LEU A 46 -27.23 21.84 5.74
N GLN A 47 -27.34 23.16 5.67
CA GLN A 47 -28.26 23.81 4.74
C GLN A 47 -27.85 23.55 3.28
N GLY A 48 -26.56 23.63 2.96
CA GLY A 48 -26.04 23.26 1.64
C GLY A 48 -26.37 21.82 1.27
N LEU A 49 -26.09 20.88 2.20
CA LEU A 49 -26.43 19.47 2.03
C LEU A 49 -27.94 19.26 1.78
N ALA A 50 -28.80 19.94 2.54
CA ALA A 50 -30.26 19.84 2.37
C ALA A 50 -30.72 20.34 0.99
N LEU A 51 -30.13 21.42 0.47
CA LEU A 51 -30.41 21.94 -0.86
C LEU A 51 -29.96 20.96 -1.96
N ASP A 52 -28.79 20.38 -1.82
CA ASP A 52 -28.29 19.41 -2.79
C ASP A 52 -29.07 18.09 -2.73
N ALA A 53 -29.45 17.63 -1.53
CA ALA A 53 -30.36 16.49 -1.37
C ALA A 53 -31.72 16.74 -2.03
N HIS A 54 -32.26 17.95 -1.93
CA HIS A 54 -33.49 18.32 -2.61
C HIS A 54 -33.34 18.22 -4.15
N ARG A 55 -32.20 18.68 -4.71
CA ARG A 55 -31.93 18.53 -6.15
C ARG A 55 -31.88 17.07 -6.60
N VAL A 56 -31.25 16.20 -5.79
CA VAL A 56 -31.21 14.75 -6.07
C VAL A 56 -32.62 14.17 -6.04
N HIS A 57 -33.45 14.55 -5.08
CA HIS A 57 -34.86 14.11 -5.00
C HIS A 57 -35.70 14.60 -6.20
N ASP A 58 -35.53 15.87 -6.63
CA ASP A 58 -36.21 16.41 -7.80
C ASP A 58 -35.79 15.66 -9.08
N HIS A 59 -34.48 15.42 -9.25
CA HIS A 59 -33.95 14.62 -10.37
C HIS A 59 -34.57 13.21 -10.38
N PHE A 60 -34.61 12.54 -9.26
CA PHE A 60 -35.24 11.21 -9.13
C PHE A 60 -36.73 11.24 -9.46
N ALA A 61 -37.46 12.23 -8.93
CA ALA A 61 -38.90 12.34 -9.19
C ALA A 61 -39.18 12.55 -10.70
N ARG A 62 -38.44 13.45 -11.34
CA ARG A 62 -38.57 13.72 -12.78
C ARG A 62 -38.25 12.51 -13.64
N THR A 63 -37.11 11.87 -13.39
CA THR A 63 -36.68 10.69 -14.17
C THR A 63 -37.62 9.51 -13.98
N SER A 64 -38.19 9.32 -12.78
CA SER A 64 -39.20 8.29 -12.50
C SER A 64 -40.52 8.53 -13.26
N LEU A 65 -40.82 9.78 -13.59
CA LEU A 65 -42.00 10.14 -14.42
C LEU A 65 -41.68 10.21 -15.91
N GLY A 66 -40.46 9.83 -16.34
CA GLY A 66 -40.02 9.93 -17.72
C GLY A 66 -39.72 11.35 -18.20
N ILE A 67 -39.59 12.31 -17.28
CA ILE A 67 -39.24 13.71 -17.60
C ILE A 67 -37.72 13.83 -17.65
N PRO A 68 -37.13 14.29 -18.77
CA PRO A 68 -35.70 14.50 -18.86
C PRO A 68 -35.16 15.42 -17.78
N SER A 69 -34.08 15.02 -17.11
CA SER A 69 -33.41 15.81 -16.09
C SER A 69 -31.94 15.41 -16.04
N GLU A 70 -31.07 16.39 -15.82
CA GLU A 70 -29.64 16.13 -15.63
C GLU A 70 -29.33 15.64 -14.20
N PRO A 71 -28.35 14.76 -14.02
CA PRO A 71 -27.91 14.30 -12.71
C PRO A 71 -27.55 15.48 -11.79
N ALA A 72 -28.05 15.47 -10.57
CA ALA A 72 -27.76 16.52 -9.59
C ALA A 72 -26.31 16.47 -9.08
N ILE A 73 -25.76 15.26 -9.02
CA ILE A 73 -24.38 15.03 -8.60
C ILE A 73 -23.57 14.53 -9.80
N PRO A 74 -22.52 15.25 -10.23
CA PRO A 74 -21.69 14.83 -11.34
C PRO A 74 -21.06 13.45 -11.08
N ALA A 75 -21.05 12.60 -12.11
CA ALA A 75 -20.36 11.32 -12.02
C ALA A 75 -18.87 11.54 -11.75
N VAL A 76 -18.29 10.74 -10.87
CA VAL A 76 -16.84 10.69 -10.69
C VAL A 76 -16.27 9.94 -11.90
N ILE A 77 -15.48 10.63 -12.70
CA ILE A 77 -14.78 10.03 -13.84
C ILE A 77 -13.87 8.91 -13.28
N HIS A 78 -14.02 7.70 -13.83
CA HIS A 78 -13.27 6.50 -13.44
C HIS A 78 -13.66 5.83 -12.10
N ASP A 79 -14.80 6.16 -11.48
CA ASP A 79 -15.29 5.39 -10.34
C ASP A 79 -15.78 4.01 -10.82
N GLN A 80 -14.96 2.98 -10.58
CA GLN A 80 -15.23 1.62 -11.02
C GLN A 80 -16.42 0.96 -10.33
N ARG A 81 -16.88 1.50 -9.20
CA ARG A 81 -18.02 0.97 -8.43
C ARG A 81 -19.34 1.13 -9.16
N PHE A 82 -19.46 2.12 -10.04
CA PHE A 82 -20.69 2.53 -10.70
C PHE A 82 -20.62 2.48 -12.24
N GLN A 83 -19.90 1.50 -12.79
CA GLN A 83 -19.74 1.33 -14.24
C GLN A 83 -20.95 0.69 -14.94
N ASP A 84 -21.77 -0.07 -14.20
CA ASP A 84 -22.97 -0.70 -14.78
C ASP A 84 -23.94 0.37 -15.29
N PRO A 85 -24.45 0.24 -16.53
CA PRO A 85 -25.39 1.21 -17.11
C PRO A 85 -26.63 1.48 -16.25
N ALA A 86 -27.09 0.50 -15.48
CA ALA A 86 -28.24 0.67 -14.59
C ALA A 86 -28.07 1.78 -13.55
N TRP A 87 -26.83 2.12 -13.19
CA TRP A 87 -26.53 3.25 -12.32
C TRP A 87 -26.82 4.63 -12.97
N LEU A 88 -27.08 4.65 -14.27
CA LEU A 88 -27.46 5.84 -15.03
C LEU A 88 -28.90 5.75 -15.55
N ASP A 89 -29.27 4.57 -16.09
CA ASP A 89 -30.49 4.39 -16.85
C ASP A 89 -31.71 4.04 -16.00
N GLN A 90 -31.49 3.51 -14.78
CA GLN A 90 -32.58 3.14 -13.88
C GLN A 90 -32.69 4.13 -12.73
N PRO A 91 -33.83 4.88 -12.61
CA PRO A 91 -33.98 5.96 -11.66
C PRO A 91 -33.65 5.59 -10.20
N GLY A 92 -34.04 4.37 -9.76
CA GLY A 92 -33.79 3.92 -8.39
C GLY A 92 -32.30 3.72 -8.08
N PHE A 93 -31.52 3.12 -9.00
CA PHE A 93 -30.09 2.97 -8.83
C PHE A 93 -29.34 4.30 -9.01
N ALA A 94 -29.76 5.13 -9.97
CA ALA A 94 -29.22 6.48 -10.14
C ALA A 94 -29.38 7.30 -8.86
N TYR A 95 -30.56 7.31 -8.27
CA TYR A 95 -30.84 7.97 -6.99
C TYR A 95 -29.95 7.46 -5.86
N LEU A 96 -29.85 6.14 -5.71
CA LEU A 96 -29.04 5.54 -4.67
C LEU A 96 -27.55 5.91 -4.78
N LYS A 97 -27.02 5.92 -6.02
CA LYS A 97 -25.68 6.39 -6.30
C LYS A 97 -25.49 7.87 -5.96
N GLU A 98 -26.41 8.73 -6.43
CA GLU A 98 -26.30 10.17 -6.20
C GLU A 98 -26.38 10.54 -4.72
N ILE A 99 -27.30 9.94 -3.97
CA ILE A 99 -27.39 10.14 -2.52
C ILE A 99 -26.10 9.69 -1.81
N TYR A 100 -25.57 8.51 -2.15
CA TYR A 100 -24.32 8.02 -1.60
C TYR A 100 -23.15 8.98 -1.89
N LEU A 101 -22.99 9.41 -3.13
CA LEU A 101 -21.93 10.33 -3.52
C LEU A 101 -22.09 11.72 -2.89
N LEU A 102 -23.33 12.21 -2.74
CA LEU A 102 -23.63 13.49 -2.08
C LEU A 102 -23.17 13.47 -0.62
N TYR A 103 -23.63 12.48 0.14
CA TYR A 103 -23.29 12.37 1.57
C TYR A 103 -21.80 12.10 1.78
N GLY A 104 -21.19 11.28 0.94
CA GLY A 104 -19.76 10.99 0.99
C GLY A 104 -18.92 12.25 0.81
N ARG A 105 -19.17 13.00 -0.26
CA ARG A 105 -18.47 14.27 -0.54
C ARG A 105 -18.70 15.29 0.57
N TRP A 106 -19.96 15.48 0.97
CA TRP A 106 -20.28 16.43 2.03
C TRP A 106 -19.51 16.12 3.32
N LEU A 107 -19.45 14.84 3.71
CA LEU A 107 -18.79 14.44 4.94
C LEU A 107 -17.27 14.64 4.87
N GLU A 108 -16.65 14.26 3.76
CA GLU A 108 -15.23 14.50 3.53
C GLU A 108 -14.89 15.99 3.51
N ASP A 109 -15.64 16.79 2.75
CA ASP A 109 -15.46 18.24 2.65
C ASP A 109 -15.62 18.92 4.02
N ALA A 110 -16.64 18.52 4.79
CA ALA A 110 -16.88 19.05 6.14
C ALA A 110 -15.71 18.74 7.09
N ILE A 111 -15.11 17.53 7.00
CA ILE A 111 -13.93 17.16 7.79
C ILE A 111 -12.72 18.00 7.39
N TYR A 112 -12.44 18.12 6.09
CA TYR A 112 -11.30 18.90 5.61
C TYR A 112 -11.42 20.40 5.87
N ALA A 113 -12.65 20.93 5.85
CA ALA A 113 -12.96 22.32 6.19
C ALA A 113 -12.92 22.61 7.70
N THR A 114 -12.78 21.59 8.56
CA THR A 114 -12.78 21.76 10.02
C THR A 114 -11.51 22.47 10.48
N GLU A 115 -11.68 23.61 11.12
CA GLU A 115 -10.60 24.41 11.72
C GLU A 115 -10.44 24.13 13.21
N GLY A 116 -9.26 24.45 13.77
CA GLY A 116 -9.00 24.36 15.21
C GLY A 116 -8.74 22.96 15.73
N ILE A 117 -8.42 22.02 14.84
CA ILE A 117 -7.94 20.68 15.19
C ILE A 117 -6.56 20.43 14.56
N ASP A 118 -5.84 19.50 15.16
CA ASP A 118 -4.54 19.05 14.63
C ASP A 118 -4.68 18.52 13.20
N PRO A 119 -3.81 18.92 12.25
CA PRO A 119 -3.87 18.45 10.86
C PRO A 119 -3.78 16.94 10.70
N GLY A 120 -2.96 16.25 11.51
CA GLY A 120 -2.84 14.79 11.48
C GLY A 120 -4.12 14.09 11.95
N ARG A 121 -4.79 14.61 12.98
CA ARG A 121 -6.10 14.12 13.42
C ARG A 121 -7.18 14.34 12.37
N ARG A 122 -7.17 15.51 11.71
CA ARG A 122 -8.09 15.79 10.61
C ARG A 122 -7.92 14.82 9.46
N GLN A 123 -6.67 14.57 9.05
CA GLN A 123 -6.34 13.61 7.99
C GLN A 123 -6.76 12.19 8.37
N ARG A 124 -6.50 11.75 9.62
CA ARG A 124 -6.94 10.46 10.13
C ARG A 124 -8.45 10.30 10.09
N ALA A 125 -9.19 11.30 10.60
CA ALA A 125 -10.66 11.27 10.57
C ALA A 125 -11.18 11.16 9.13
N ALA A 126 -10.64 11.94 8.20
CA ALA A 126 -11.02 11.88 6.79
C ALA A 126 -10.71 10.51 6.16
N PHE A 127 -9.52 9.96 6.43
CA PHE A 127 -9.13 8.64 5.95
C PHE A 127 -10.10 7.54 6.41
N TRP A 128 -10.37 7.45 7.72
CA TRP A 128 -11.23 6.41 8.27
C TRP A 128 -12.69 6.57 7.88
N VAL A 129 -13.17 7.81 7.76
CA VAL A 129 -14.52 8.08 7.23
C VAL A 129 -14.62 7.61 5.78
N ARG A 130 -13.60 7.83 4.94
CA ARG A 130 -13.57 7.33 3.57
C ARG A 130 -13.60 5.79 3.55
N GLN A 131 -12.78 5.12 4.38
CA GLN A 131 -12.82 3.65 4.48
C GLN A 131 -14.21 3.14 4.87
N TRP A 132 -14.86 3.82 5.81
CA TRP A 132 -16.23 3.48 6.22
C TRP A 132 -17.24 3.71 5.09
N LEU A 133 -17.17 4.85 4.40
CA LEU A 133 -18.01 5.15 3.24
C LEU A 133 -17.82 4.10 2.14
N ASP A 134 -16.58 3.73 1.83
CA ASP A 134 -16.29 2.70 0.83
C ASP A 134 -16.87 1.34 1.24
N ALA A 135 -16.81 0.99 2.52
CA ALA A 135 -17.40 -0.25 3.03
C ALA A 135 -18.93 -0.29 2.89
N ILE A 136 -19.61 0.85 3.08
CA ILE A 136 -21.08 0.94 2.95
C ILE A 136 -21.56 1.33 1.55
N ALA A 137 -20.66 1.40 0.57
CA ALA A 137 -21.04 1.74 -0.81
C ALA A 137 -22.15 0.81 -1.33
N PRO A 138 -23.19 1.34 -1.98
CA PRO A 138 -24.32 0.53 -2.45
C PRO A 138 -23.91 -0.56 -3.44
N SER A 139 -22.79 -0.41 -4.12
CA SER A 139 -22.20 -1.44 -4.99
C SER A 139 -21.73 -2.70 -4.24
N ASN A 140 -21.53 -2.63 -2.92
CA ASN A 140 -21.04 -3.76 -2.13
C ASN A 140 -22.14 -4.73 -1.67
N PHE A 141 -23.41 -4.36 -1.82
CA PHE A 141 -24.51 -5.17 -1.29
C PHE A 141 -25.33 -5.76 -2.42
N PHE A 142 -25.72 -7.04 -2.27
CA PHE A 142 -26.48 -7.77 -3.27
C PHE A 142 -27.74 -7.03 -3.73
N TRP A 143 -28.53 -6.51 -2.79
CA TRP A 143 -29.83 -5.87 -3.08
C TRP A 143 -29.72 -4.49 -3.74
N THR A 144 -28.59 -3.85 -3.62
CA THR A 144 -28.36 -2.50 -4.14
C THR A 144 -27.40 -2.48 -5.32
N ASN A 145 -26.76 -3.61 -5.67
CA ASN A 145 -25.89 -3.72 -6.84
C ASN A 145 -26.65 -4.31 -8.03
N PRO A 146 -26.89 -3.54 -9.12
CA PRO A 146 -27.66 -4.00 -10.27
C PRO A 146 -27.04 -5.19 -10.97
N GLU A 147 -25.73 -5.30 -11.05
CA GLU A 147 -25.05 -6.44 -11.65
C GLU A 147 -25.23 -7.70 -10.80
N ALA A 148 -25.06 -7.60 -9.49
CA ALA A 148 -25.25 -8.71 -8.56
C ALA A 148 -26.69 -9.23 -8.61
N LEU A 149 -27.69 -8.34 -8.65
CA LEU A 149 -29.08 -8.70 -8.82
C LEU A 149 -29.35 -9.44 -10.13
N ARG A 150 -28.85 -8.91 -11.26
CA ARG A 150 -29.01 -9.60 -12.57
C ARG A 150 -28.37 -10.99 -12.56
N ARG A 151 -27.15 -11.11 -12.02
CA ARG A 151 -26.48 -12.42 -11.89
C ARG A 151 -27.23 -13.37 -10.97
N GLY A 152 -27.77 -12.85 -9.85
CA GLY A 152 -28.58 -13.62 -8.93
C GLY A 152 -29.82 -14.21 -9.61
N ILE A 153 -30.57 -13.38 -10.35
CA ILE A 153 -31.76 -13.79 -11.10
C ILE A 153 -31.38 -14.77 -12.22
N ALA A 154 -30.41 -14.43 -13.06
CA ALA A 154 -29.97 -15.25 -14.19
C ALA A 154 -29.45 -16.64 -13.77
N SER A 155 -28.83 -16.72 -12.60
CA SER A 155 -28.30 -17.98 -12.03
C SER A 155 -29.31 -18.71 -11.16
N HIS A 156 -30.57 -18.29 -11.10
CA HIS A 156 -31.60 -18.84 -10.20
C HIS A 156 -31.11 -18.93 -8.73
N GLY A 157 -30.31 -17.95 -8.28
CA GLY A 157 -29.76 -17.90 -6.93
C GLY A 157 -28.45 -18.66 -6.73
N TYR A 158 -27.97 -19.44 -7.70
CA TYR A 158 -26.70 -20.18 -7.54
C TYR A 158 -25.49 -19.28 -7.28
N SER A 159 -25.44 -18.07 -7.85
CA SER A 159 -24.35 -17.14 -7.61
C SER A 159 -24.23 -16.74 -6.12
N ILE A 160 -25.35 -16.67 -5.40
CA ILE A 160 -25.36 -16.36 -3.96
C ILE A 160 -24.80 -17.55 -3.17
N LEU A 161 -25.19 -18.77 -3.53
CA LEU A 161 -24.68 -19.99 -2.89
C LEU A 161 -23.17 -20.14 -3.08
N TRP A 162 -22.68 -19.87 -4.28
CA TRP A 162 -21.22 -19.88 -4.54
C TRP A 162 -20.49 -18.79 -3.75
N GLY A 163 -21.04 -17.60 -3.70
CA GLY A 163 -20.49 -16.51 -2.87
C GLY A 163 -20.41 -16.90 -1.39
N LEU A 164 -21.48 -17.50 -0.85
CA LEU A 164 -21.48 -18.01 0.52
C LEU A 164 -20.43 -19.12 0.73
N GLN A 165 -20.29 -20.03 -0.24
CA GLN A 165 -19.28 -21.10 -0.16
C GLN A 165 -17.86 -20.52 -0.16
N HIS A 166 -17.57 -19.51 -0.98
CA HIS A 166 -16.28 -18.85 -1.00
C HIS A 166 -16.02 -18.14 0.35
N TRP A 167 -16.98 -17.38 0.83
CA TRP A 167 -16.89 -16.71 2.12
C TRP A 167 -16.62 -17.68 3.28
N LEU A 168 -17.30 -18.83 3.32
CA LEU A 168 -17.07 -19.87 4.33
C LEU A 168 -15.68 -20.48 4.24
N ARG A 169 -15.13 -20.65 3.03
CA ARG A 169 -13.76 -21.12 2.82
C ARG A 169 -12.73 -20.10 3.35
N ASP A 170 -12.92 -18.84 3.01
CA ASP A 170 -12.03 -17.77 3.45
C ASP A 170 -12.09 -17.60 4.98
N ALA A 171 -13.29 -17.64 5.56
CA ALA A 171 -13.47 -17.60 7.01
C ALA A 171 -12.81 -18.79 7.73
N ALA A 172 -12.91 -20.00 7.17
CA ALA A 172 -12.28 -21.19 7.71
C ALA A 172 -10.74 -21.15 7.60
N ALA A 173 -10.22 -20.52 6.54
CA ALA A 173 -8.80 -20.35 6.34
C ALA A 173 -8.22 -19.13 7.11
N SER A 174 -9.09 -18.27 7.67
CA SER A 174 -8.72 -16.95 8.24
C SER A 174 -7.92 -16.08 7.26
N GLU A 175 -8.14 -16.28 5.95
CA GLU A 175 -7.42 -15.61 4.88
C GLU A 175 -8.36 -15.42 3.68
N VAL A 176 -8.38 -14.20 3.13
CA VAL A 176 -9.08 -13.91 1.87
C VAL A 176 -8.16 -14.24 0.71
N ARG A 177 -8.53 -15.26 -0.07
CA ARG A 177 -7.75 -15.67 -1.24
C ARG A 177 -7.91 -14.68 -2.38
N MET A 178 -6.83 -13.97 -2.67
CA MET A 178 -6.76 -13.01 -3.78
C MET A 178 -6.30 -13.64 -5.10
N VAL A 179 -5.62 -14.79 -5.03
CA VAL A 179 -5.07 -15.52 -6.18
C VAL A 179 -5.16 -17.03 -5.96
N GLU A 180 -5.10 -17.81 -7.03
CA GLU A 180 -4.92 -19.26 -6.94
C GLU A 180 -3.52 -19.57 -6.40
N PRO A 181 -3.38 -20.33 -5.29
CA PRO A 181 -2.09 -20.53 -4.61
C PRO A 181 -0.99 -21.12 -5.50
N ASP A 182 -1.36 -21.97 -6.45
CA ASP A 182 -0.41 -22.70 -7.31
C ASP A 182 -0.31 -22.13 -8.74
N ALA A 183 -0.89 -20.94 -8.98
CA ALA A 183 -0.91 -20.32 -10.30
C ALA A 183 0.51 -19.99 -10.82
N PHE A 184 1.42 -19.64 -9.90
CA PHE A 184 2.79 -19.26 -10.23
C PHE A 184 3.80 -19.93 -9.30
N GLN A 185 4.92 -20.40 -9.88
CA GLN A 185 6.03 -20.96 -9.13
C GLN A 185 7.32 -20.20 -9.47
N VAL A 186 8.07 -19.81 -8.44
CA VAL A 186 9.37 -19.16 -8.60
C VAL A 186 10.35 -20.16 -9.24
N GLY A 187 11.09 -19.69 -10.24
CA GLY A 187 12.01 -20.52 -11.04
C GLY A 187 11.36 -21.26 -12.21
N ARG A 188 10.01 -21.31 -12.29
CA ARG A 188 9.27 -21.87 -13.43
C ARG A 188 8.49 -20.78 -14.18
N ASP A 189 7.69 -19.99 -13.48
CA ASP A 189 6.81 -18.97 -14.05
C ASP A 189 7.30 -17.55 -13.73
N LEU A 190 7.94 -17.39 -12.55
CA LEU A 190 8.54 -16.15 -12.07
C LEU A 190 10.04 -16.36 -11.85
N ALA A 191 10.83 -15.29 -11.95
CA ALA A 191 12.28 -15.31 -11.72
C ALA A 191 12.99 -16.39 -12.55
N VAL A 192 12.64 -16.51 -13.83
CA VAL A 192 13.18 -17.55 -14.71
C VAL A 192 14.51 -17.20 -15.37
N THR A 193 15.02 -15.99 -15.16
CA THR A 193 16.32 -15.58 -15.68
C THR A 193 17.44 -16.34 -14.96
N PRO A 194 18.32 -17.06 -15.67
CA PRO A 194 19.37 -17.87 -15.03
C PRO A 194 20.34 -17.02 -14.21
N GLY A 195 20.60 -17.45 -12.97
CA GLY A 195 21.51 -16.80 -12.04
C GLY A 195 22.00 -17.76 -10.96
N GLN A 196 22.98 -17.32 -10.19
CA GLN A 196 23.53 -18.06 -9.06
C GLN A 196 23.71 -17.16 -7.84
N VAL A 197 23.48 -17.70 -6.64
CA VAL A 197 23.82 -17.03 -5.39
C VAL A 197 25.33 -17.01 -5.24
N VAL A 198 25.92 -15.82 -5.18
CA VAL A 198 27.37 -15.61 -5.08
C VAL A 198 27.83 -15.12 -3.72
N LEU A 199 26.89 -14.64 -2.89
CA LEU A 199 27.09 -14.31 -1.48
C LEU A 199 25.83 -14.68 -0.71
N ARG A 200 26.01 -15.16 0.52
CA ARG A 200 24.97 -15.32 1.52
C ARG A 200 25.48 -14.81 2.86
N ASN A 201 24.73 -13.94 3.50
CA ASN A 201 24.92 -13.54 4.89
C ASN A 201 23.64 -13.77 5.68
N GLU A 202 23.57 -13.32 6.95
CA GLU A 202 22.42 -13.53 7.81
C GLU A 202 21.15 -12.78 7.34
N LEU A 203 21.29 -11.76 6.50
CA LEU A 203 20.22 -10.84 6.11
C LEU A 203 19.78 -11.00 4.65
N LEU A 204 20.69 -11.40 3.76
CA LEU A 204 20.39 -11.48 2.34
C LEU A 204 21.27 -12.49 1.58
N GLU A 205 20.81 -12.82 0.39
CA GLU A 205 21.57 -13.45 -0.67
C GLU A 205 21.83 -12.47 -1.80
N LEU A 206 23.00 -12.51 -2.41
CA LEU A 206 23.33 -11.78 -3.62
C LEU A 206 23.31 -12.74 -4.81
N ILE A 207 22.44 -12.47 -5.78
CA ILE A 207 22.28 -13.28 -6.98
C ILE A 207 23.01 -12.59 -8.13
N GLN A 208 23.95 -13.29 -8.78
CA GLN A 208 24.56 -12.87 -10.04
C GLN A 208 23.86 -13.56 -11.20
N TYR A 209 23.43 -12.81 -12.19
CA TYR A 209 22.76 -13.35 -13.37
C TYR A 209 23.75 -13.72 -14.47
N ALA A 210 23.47 -14.81 -15.19
CA ALA A 210 24.26 -15.28 -16.30
C ALA A 210 24.22 -14.26 -17.46
N PRO A 211 25.37 -13.92 -18.08
CA PRO A 211 25.39 -13.05 -19.24
C PRO A 211 24.74 -13.72 -20.44
N VAL A 212 24.10 -12.92 -21.31
CA VAL A 212 23.50 -13.38 -22.57
C VAL A 212 24.19 -12.77 -23.79
N THR A 213 25.30 -12.05 -23.57
CA THR A 213 26.11 -11.42 -24.61
C THR A 213 27.54 -11.95 -24.51
N ASP A 214 28.27 -12.00 -25.64
CA ASP A 214 29.66 -12.50 -25.73
C ASP A 214 30.64 -11.65 -24.91
N ARG A 215 30.33 -10.41 -24.69
CA ARG A 215 31.09 -9.44 -23.88
C ARG A 215 30.19 -8.68 -22.98
N VAL A 216 30.66 -8.42 -21.76
CA VAL A 216 29.96 -7.60 -20.78
C VAL A 216 30.70 -6.29 -20.49
N ARG A 217 29.98 -5.28 -20.03
CA ARG A 217 30.56 -4.02 -19.58
C ARG A 217 31.39 -4.27 -18.31
N ALA A 218 32.51 -3.58 -18.20
CA ALA A 218 33.42 -3.74 -17.07
C ALA A 218 32.78 -3.40 -15.72
N ILE A 219 31.95 -2.35 -15.67
CA ILE A 219 31.29 -1.90 -14.44
C ILE A 219 29.94 -2.60 -14.29
N PRO A 220 29.74 -3.40 -13.22
CA PRO A 220 28.49 -4.10 -12.97
C PRO A 220 27.39 -3.18 -12.43
N VAL A 221 26.17 -3.66 -12.50
CA VAL A 221 24.98 -3.05 -11.88
C VAL A 221 24.49 -3.95 -10.75
N VAL A 222 24.34 -3.38 -9.55
CA VAL A 222 23.69 -4.05 -8.42
C VAL A 222 22.31 -3.46 -8.23
N LEU A 223 21.28 -4.29 -8.38
CA LEU A 223 19.90 -3.93 -8.10
C LEU A 223 19.59 -4.25 -6.63
N VAL A 224 19.30 -3.23 -5.85
CA VAL A 224 18.93 -3.34 -4.44
C VAL A 224 17.41 -3.45 -4.36
N ALA A 225 16.94 -4.67 -4.13
CA ALA A 225 15.51 -4.96 -3.97
C ALA A 225 14.98 -4.43 -2.63
N PRO A 226 13.71 -4.07 -2.54
CA PRO A 226 13.09 -3.76 -1.26
C PRO A 226 12.91 -5.05 -0.42
N TRP A 227 12.94 -4.93 0.92
CA TRP A 227 12.68 -6.08 1.80
C TRP A 227 11.20 -6.40 2.01
N ILE A 228 10.28 -5.47 1.68
CA ILE A 228 8.84 -5.73 1.70
C ILE A 228 8.42 -6.64 0.54
N ASN A 229 8.98 -6.40 -0.66
CA ASN A 229 8.71 -7.20 -1.86
C ASN A 229 9.81 -8.22 -2.09
N LYS A 230 9.48 -9.26 -2.86
CA LYS A 230 10.46 -10.26 -3.27
C LYS A 230 11.40 -9.69 -4.36
N TYR A 231 12.66 -10.16 -4.38
CA TYR A 231 13.65 -9.71 -5.36
C TYR A 231 13.16 -9.83 -6.81
N TYR A 232 12.32 -10.80 -7.11
CA TYR A 232 11.81 -11.06 -8.45
C TYR A 232 10.74 -10.07 -8.93
N ILE A 233 10.40 -9.04 -8.14
CA ILE A 233 9.62 -7.90 -8.67
C ILE A 233 10.33 -7.27 -9.88
N MET A 234 11.67 -7.40 -9.96
CA MET A 234 12.48 -6.93 -11.07
C MET A 234 12.76 -8.01 -12.12
N ASP A 235 12.22 -9.22 -11.95
CA ASP A 235 12.36 -10.38 -12.87
C ASP A 235 11.08 -11.23 -12.88
N LEU A 236 9.92 -10.59 -13.09
CA LEU A 236 8.63 -11.27 -12.99
C LEU A 236 8.39 -12.28 -14.10
N SER A 237 8.63 -11.89 -15.35
CA SER A 237 8.45 -12.76 -16.51
C SER A 237 9.41 -12.36 -17.63
N PRO A 238 9.59 -13.18 -18.68
CA PRO A 238 10.46 -12.82 -19.81
C PRO A 238 10.15 -11.47 -20.46
N ALA A 239 8.90 -11.04 -20.46
CA ALA A 239 8.47 -9.75 -21.01
C ALA A 239 8.57 -8.60 -19.99
N ASN A 240 8.50 -8.91 -18.69
CA ASN A 240 8.49 -7.95 -17.60
C ASN A 240 9.68 -8.22 -16.66
N SER A 241 10.89 -8.02 -17.17
CA SER A 241 12.14 -8.24 -16.43
C SER A 241 13.15 -7.15 -16.72
N LEU A 242 13.42 -6.31 -15.71
CA LEU A 242 14.51 -5.35 -15.75
C LEU A 242 15.87 -6.07 -15.81
N VAL A 243 15.99 -7.19 -15.11
CA VAL A 243 17.19 -8.02 -15.11
C VAL A 243 17.51 -8.48 -16.52
N ARG A 244 16.55 -9.09 -17.23
CA ARG A 244 16.72 -9.53 -18.62
C ARG A 244 17.08 -8.41 -19.56
N TYR A 245 16.44 -7.26 -19.39
CA TYR A 245 16.76 -6.09 -20.18
C TYR A 245 18.24 -5.70 -20.00
N LEU A 246 18.70 -5.58 -18.75
CA LEU A 246 20.07 -5.15 -18.45
C LEU A 246 21.14 -6.16 -18.92
N ILE A 247 20.95 -7.46 -18.70
CA ILE A 247 21.90 -8.47 -19.23
C ILE A 247 21.91 -8.47 -20.75
N GLY A 248 20.75 -8.23 -21.39
CA GLY A 248 20.66 -8.04 -22.86
C GLY A 248 21.41 -6.81 -23.38
N GLN A 249 21.57 -5.77 -22.53
CA GLN A 249 22.39 -4.59 -22.83
C GLN A 249 23.87 -4.79 -22.51
N GLY A 250 24.27 -6.01 -22.14
CA GLY A 250 25.64 -6.37 -21.83
C GLY A 250 26.12 -5.94 -20.44
N PHE A 251 25.24 -5.71 -19.48
CA PHE A 251 25.66 -5.48 -18.10
C PHE A 251 25.83 -6.80 -17.34
N THR A 252 26.83 -6.87 -16.46
CA THR A 252 26.83 -7.85 -15.38
C THR A 252 25.89 -7.35 -14.31
N VAL A 253 24.86 -8.16 -13.97
CA VAL A 253 23.78 -7.76 -13.08
C VAL A 253 23.78 -8.62 -11.82
N PHE A 254 23.69 -7.95 -10.68
CA PHE A 254 23.46 -8.56 -9.37
C PHE A 254 22.15 -8.06 -8.80
N VAL A 255 21.46 -8.91 -8.01
CA VAL A 255 20.23 -8.52 -7.28
C VAL A 255 20.34 -9.00 -5.84
N THR A 256 19.96 -8.13 -4.89
CA THR A 256 19.82 -8.53 -3.47
C THR A 256 18.49 -9.25 -3.24
N SER A 257 18.54 -10.40 -2.58
CA SER A 257 17.37 -11.15 -2.11
C SER A 257 17.36 -11.17 -0.59
N TRP A 258 16.49 -10.39 0.02
CA TRP A 258 16.41 -10.30 1.47
C TRP A 258 15.78 -11.55 2.09
N LYS A 259 16.32 -11.98 3.24
CA LYS A 259 15.71 -12.99 4.10
C LYS A 259 14.33 -12.50 4.56
N ASN A 260 13.36 -13.40 4.66
CA ASN A 260 12.13 -13.11 5.38
C ASN A 260 12.44 -13.19 6.88
N PRO A 261 12.29 -12.11 7.65
CA PRO A 261 12.62 -12.14 9.06
C PRO A 261 11.68 -13.07 9.84
N GLY A 262 12.25 -13.82 10.78
CA GLY A 262 11.52 -14.62 11.74
C GLY A 262 11.53 -13.97 13.15
N PRO A 263 10.88 -14.60 14.15
CA PRO A 263 10.89 -14.11 15.53
C PRO A 263 12.30 -13.96 16.11
N GLU A 264 13.26 -14.73 15.63
CA GLU A 264 14.68 -14.69 16.01
C GLU A 264 15.37 -13.40 15.58
N ASP A 265 14.86 -12.75 14.52
CA ASP A 265 15.46 -11.56 13.93
C ASP A 265 14.96 -10.25 14.58
N ARG A 266 14.14 -10.33 15.62
CA ARG A 266 13.51 -9.16 16.28
C ARG A 266 14.49 -8.11 16.84
N ALA A 267 15.74 -8.50 17.05
CA ALA A 267 16.79 -7.60 17.55
C ALA A 267 17.58 -6.91 16.44
N LEU A 268 17.36 -7.29 15.17
CA LEU A 268 18.02 -6.67 14.05
C LEU A 268 17.53 -5.23 13.86
N THR A 269 18.50 -4.35 13.67
CA THR A 269 18.27 -2.92 13.47
C THR A 269 18.45 -2.52 12.01
N LEU A 270 18.10 -1.31 11.66
CA LEU A 270 18.34 -0.77 10.33
C LEU A 270 19.86 -0.71 10.02
N ASP A 271 20.70 -0.44 11.02
CA ASP A 271 22.16 -0.43 10.86
C ASP A 271 22.68 -1.81 10.43
N ASP A 272 22.12 -2.91 10.98
CA ASP A 272 22.48 -4.27 10.58
C ASP A 272 22.13 -4.51 9.11
N TYR A 273 20.94 -4.09 8.66
CA TYR A 273 20.55 -4.19 7.25
C TYR A 273 21.49 -3.44 6.32
N LEU A 274 21.98 -2.27 6.74
CA LEU A 274 22.89 -1.46 5.92
C LEU A 274 24.32 -1.99 5.95
N LEU A 275 24.87 -2.24 7.15
CA LEU A 275 26.30 -2.50 7.35
C LEU A 275 26.65 -3.98 7.26
N GLU A 276 25.79 -4.88 7.73
CA GLU A 276 26.02 -6.33 7.70
C GLU A 276 25.29 -6.99 6.52
N GLY A 277 24.24 -6.37 5.99
CA GLY A 277 23.50 -6.86 4.84
C GLY A 277 24.00 -6.25 3.52
N LEU A 278 23.67 -5.00 3.27
CA LEU A 278 23.83 -4.35 1.95
C LEU A 278 25.29 -4.05 1.60
N ARG A 279 26.06 -3.48 2.54
CA ARG A 279 27.47 -3.14 2.31
C ARG A 279 28.30 -4.34 1.85
N PRO A 280 28.30 -5.51 2.52
CA PRO A 280 29.03 -6.69 2.05
C PRO A 280 28.57 -7.17 0.67
N ALA A 281 27.29 -7.02 0.32
CA ALA A 281 26.79 -7.38 -1.00
C ALA A 281 27.38 -6.50 -2.10
N LEU A 282 27.46 -5.18 -1.89
CA LEU A 282 28.10 -4.26 -2.82
C LEU A 282 29.62 -4.52 -2.95
N GLU A 283 30.30 -4.79 -1.84
CA GLU A 283 31.71 -5.13 -1.80
C GLU A 283 32.00 -6.46 -2.54
N ALA A 284 31.16 -7.47 -2.36
CA ALA A 284 31.28 -8.74 -3.06
C ALA A 284 31.09 -8.59 -4.58
N ALA A 285 30.06 -7.87 -5.02
CA ALA A 285 29.85 -7.61 -6.45
C ALA A 285 31.03 -6.89 -7.07
N ARG A 286 31.60 -5.90 -6.38
CA ARG A 286 32.81 -5.18 -6.80
C ARG A 286 34.02 -6.11 -6.91
N ALA A 287 34.22 -6.93 -5.89
CA ALA A 287 35.36 -7.90 -5.86
C ALA A 287 35.28 -8.97 -6.94
N ILE A 288 34.08 -9.53 -7.15
CA ILE A 288 33.84 -10.54 -8.20
C ILE A 288 34.17 -9.99 -9.58
N CYS A 289 33.81 -8.74 -9.85
CA CYS A 289 34.09 -8.10 -11.14
C CYS A 289 35.53 -7.50 -11.25
N GLY A 290 36.27 -7.45 -10.16
CA GLY A 290 37.63 -6.89 -10.14
C GLY A 290 37.69 -5.40 -10.47
N VAL A 291 36.66 -4.65 -10.12
CA VAL A 291 36.55 -3.22 -10.44
C VAL A 291 36.64 -2.35 -9.20
N PRO A 292 37.12 -1.08 -9.32
CA PRO A 292 37.19 -0.19 -8.17
C PRO A 292 35.82 0.29 -7.69
N ARG A 293 34.85 0.42 -8.60
CA ARG A 293 33.49 0.91 -8.34
C ARG A 293 32.45 0.19 -9.21
N LEU A 294 31.20 0.28 -8.77
CA LEU A 294 30.02 -0.31 -9.43
C LEU A 294 28.88 0.73 -9.57
N HIS A 295 27.89 0.39 -10.34
CA HIS A 295 26.60 1.10 -10.38
C HIS A 295 25.62 0.41 -9.44
N ALA A 296 24.87 1.17 -8.63
CA ALA A 296 23.82 0.65 -7.77
C ALA A 296 22.47 1.26 -8.16
N THR A 297 21.44 0.42 -8.20
CA THR A 297 20.07 0.85 -8.49
C THR A 297 19.17 0.38 -7.36
N GLY A 298 18.57 1.30 -6.63
CA GLY A 298 17.64 0.99 -5.56
C GLY A 298 16.20 1.12 -6.02
N TYR A 299 15.37 0.15 -5.67
CA TYR A 299 13.93 0.17 -5.95
C TYR A 299 13.17 0.28 -4.62
N CYS A 300 12.29 1.29 -4.51
CA CYS A 300 11.46 1.54 -3.33
C CYS A 300 12.32 1.58 -2.05
N LEU A 301 12.03 0.80 -1.00
CA LEU A 301 12.84 0.73 0.22
C LEU A 301 14.29 0.27 -0.01
N GLY A 302 14.55 -0.48 -1.08
CA GLY A 302 15.94 -0.76 -1.50
C GLY A 302 16.69 0.50 -1.90
N GLY A 303 16.00 1.46 -2.51
CA GLY A 303 16.56 2.78 -2.80
C GLY A 303 16.76 3.63 -1.54
N THR A 304 15.84 3.56 -0.60
CA THR A 304 15.97 4.20 0.73
C THR A 304 17.18 3.66 1.48
N ALA A 305 17.34 2.32 1.55
CA ALA A 305 18.50 1.70 2.16
C ALA A 305 19.82 2.12 1.49
N LEU A 306 19.82 2.14 0.15
CA LEU A 306 20.97 2.58 -0.61
C LEU A 306 21.32 4.06 -0.33
N ALA A 307 20.32 4.94 -0.28
CA ALA A 307 20.53 6.36 0.05
C ALA A 307 21.13 6.55 1.45
N MET A 308 20.60 5.80 2.45
CA MET A 308 21.12 5.80 3.81
C MET A 308 22.56 5.31 3.88
N LEU A 309 22.89 4.19 3.21
CA LEU A 309 24.25 3.66 3.16
C LEU A 309 25.21 4.63 2.46
N LEU A 310 24.77 5.28 1.39
CA LEU A 310 25.57 6.33 0.72
C LEU A 310 25.79 7.55 1.61
N ALA A 311 24.80 7.94 2.40
CA ALA A 311 24.94 9.02 3.39
C ALA A 311 25.96 8.62 4.47
N TRP A 312 25.87 7.38 4.97
CA TRP A 312 26.82 6.83 5.93
C TRP A 312 28.27 6.86 5.38
N PHE A 313 28.50 6.37 4.15
CA PHE A 313 29.81 6.45 3.51
C PHE A 313 30.35 7.88 3.38
N ASN A 314 29.46 8.87 3.28
CA ASN A 314 29.88 10.28 3.14
C ASN A 314 30.06 11.00 4.48
N ALA A 315 29.69 10.40 5.60
CA ALA A 315 29.82 11.02 6.93
C ALA A 315 31.28 11.16 7.38
N ASP A 316 32.13 10.20 7.01
CA ASP A 316 33.55 10.19 7.34
C ASP A 316 34.42 10.13 6.08
N PRO A 317 35.60 10.87 6.03
CA PRO A 317 36.52 10.82 4.90
C PRO A 317 37.07 9.43 4.57
N ALA A 318 37.33 8.59 5.59
CA ALA A 318 37.84 7.21 5.38
C ALA A 318 36.77 6.33 4.76
N ASP A 319 35.53 6.39 5.24
CA ASP A 319 34.41 5.65 4.70
C ASP A 319 34.06 6.12 3.28
N ARG A 320 34.17 7.42 3.02
CA ARG A 320 33.98 7.99 1.67
C ARG A 320 34.98 7.41 0.66
N ALA A 321 36.24 7.20 1.07
CA ALA A 321 37.24 6.57 0.22
C ALA A 321 36.94 5.09 -0.04
N ALA A 322 36.25 4.41 0.88
CA ALA A 322 35.84 3.01 0.79
C ALA A 322 34.54 2.79 -0.01
N ASN A 323 33.77 3.85 -0.31
CA ASN A 323 32.50 3.76 -1.01
C ASN A 323 32.65 3.05 -2.38
N PRO A 324 32.01 1.88 -2.58
CA PRO A 324 32.12 1.13 -3.82
C PRO A 324 31.22 1.67 -4.94
N VAL A 325 30.33 2.61 -4.68
CA VAL A 325 29.34 3.09 -5.65
C VAL A 325 29.86 4.30 -6.43
N ALA A 326 29.90 4.18 -7.76
CA ALA A 326 30.25 5.26 -8.66
C ALA A 326 29.02 6.14 -8.99
N HIS A 327 27.93 5.51 -9.36
CA HIS A 327 26.66 6.14 -9.68
C HIS A 327 25.54 5.32 -9.09
N TRP A 328 24.48 6.00 -8.67
CA TRP A 328 23.28 5.32 -8.22
C TRP A 328 22.03 5.86 -8.88
N THR A 329 21.02 5.01 -8.99
CA THR A 329 19.72 5.31 -9.56
C THR A 329 18.65 4.92 -8.56
N ALA A 330 17.67 5.79 -8.35
CA ALA A 330 16.55 5.54 -7.46
C ALA A 330 15.26 5.41 -8.27
N PHE A 331 14.58 4.26 -8.13
CA PHE A 331 13.25 4.04 -8.71
C PHE A 331 12.21 4.06 -7.58
N THR A 332 11.19 4.91 -7.71
CA THR A 332 10.07 4.99 -6.74
C THR A 332 10.54 5.02 -5.28
N THR A 333 11.60 5.77 -5.01
CA THR A 333 12.31 5.82 -3.72
C THR A 333 11.89 7.03 -2.94
N LEU A 334 11.53 6.86 -1.66
CA LEU A 334 11.33 7.92 -0.71
C LEU A 334 12.59 8.08 0.16
N VAL A 335 13.04 9.31 0.33
CA VAL A 335 14.15 9.68 1.24
C VAL A 335 13.73 10.72 2.27
N ASP A 336 12.59 11.36 2.07
CA ASP A 336 11.93 12.25 3.01
C ASP A 336 10.54 11.68 3.35
N PHE A 337 10.31 11.40 4.62
CA PHE A 337 9.08 10.82 5.15
C PHE A 337 8.25 11.83 5.96
N SER A 338 8.56 13.13 5.86
CA SER A 338 7.84 14.19 6.57
C SER A 338 6.38 14.32 6.12
N ASP A 339 6.08 13.95 4.86
CA ASP A 339 4.73 13.82 4.34
C ASP A 339 4.54 12.40 3.77
N PRO A 340 4.11 11.43 4.60
CA PRO A 340 3.92 10.05 4.17
C PRO A 340 2.61 9.82 3.38
N GLY A 341 1.84 10.89 3.09
CA GLY A 341 0.54 10.78 2.45
C GLY A 341 -0.48 10.06 3.33
N GLU A 342 -1.36 9.26 2.73
CA GLU A 342 -2.44 8.57 3.46
C GLU A 342 -1.96 7.54 4.50
N ILE A 343 -0.74 6.99 4.35
CA ILE A 343 -0.13 6.11 5.36
C ILE A 343 0.04 6.82 6.70
N GLY A 344 0.17 8.15 6.70
CA GLY A 344 0.17 8.96 7.90
C GLY A 344 -1.07 8.78 8.81
N ALA A 345 -2.18 8.28 8.26
CA ALA A 345 -3.35 7.93 9.06
C ALA A 345 -3.11 6.81 10.09
N PHE A 346 -2.11 5.97 9.86
CA PHE A 346 -1.70 4.89 10.76
C PHE A 346 -0.60 5.33 11.75
N LEU A 347 -0.05 6.53 11.59
CA LEU A 347 1.03 7.05 12.42
C LEU A 347 0.43 7.93 13.54
N SER A 348 0.20 7.34 14.71
CA SER A 348 -0.23 8.04 15.92
C SER A 348 0.61 7.59 17.11
N GLU A 349 0.62 8.37 18.20
CA GLU A 349 1.30 7.96 19.44
C GLU A 349 0.77 6.60 19.92
N SER A 350 -0.55 6.41 19.88
CA SER A 350 -1.19 5.13 20.25
C SER A 350 -0.81 3.98 19.33
N SER A 351 -0.54 4.22 18.03
CA SER A 351 -0.06 3.16 17.13
C SER A 351 1.36 2.71 17.49
N PHE A 352 2.25 3.63 17.84
CA PHE A 352 3.61 3.29 18.26
C PHE A 352 3.67 2.55 19.58
N GLU A 353 2.74 2.82 20.51
CA GLU A 353 2.63 2.07 21.75
C GLU A 353 2.08 0.64 21.54
N PHE A 354 1.34 0.41 20.45
CA PHE A 354 0.78 -0.88 20.08
C PHE A 354 1.78 -1.79 19.36
N LEU A 355 2.70 -1.23 18.58
CA LEU A 355 3.75 -1.95 17.84
C LEU A 355 4.91 -2.35 18.76
#